data_efbd099fab8124a8a2228274a7c3a541
#
_entry.id   efbd099fab8124a8a2228274a7c3a541
#
_cell.length_a   1.000
_cell.length_b   1.000
_cell.length_c   1.000
_cell.angle_alpha   90.00
_cell.angle_beta   90.00
_cell.angle_gamma   90.00
#
_symmetry.space_group_name_H-M   'P 1'
#
loop_
_entity.id
_entity.type
_entity.pdbx_description
1 polymer ?
#
loop_
_entity_poly.entity_id
_entity_poly.type
_entity_poly.pdbx_seq_one_letter_code
_entity_poly.pdbx_strand_id
1 'polypeptide(L)'
;MPVYARIRPYAQKLLEYCSSFCEIVIFTASVPEYANVIVDLLDEKKQFVSHRLYRDACTYVNGLYVKDLSRLGRDLVNLLMYAYY
;
A
#
# COMPACT_ATOMS: atom_id res chain seq x y z
N MET A 1 -1.18 -21.07 8.67
CA MET A 1 -1.77 -20.30 9.76
C MET A 1 -2.84 -19.35 9.22
N PRO A 2 -4.05 -19.39 9.76
CA PRO A 2 -5.08 -18.49 9.29
C PRO A 2 -4.74 -17.04 9.61
N VAL A 3 -5.09 -16.17 8.68
CA VAL A 3 -4.89 -14.73 8.84
C VAL A 3 -6.27 -14.08 9.02
N TYR A 4 -6.40 -13.32 10.09
CA TYR A 4 -7.61 -12.58 10.38
C TYR A 4 -7.33 -11.09 10.19
N ALA A 5 -8.08 -10.46 9.30
CA ALA A 5 -7.95 -9.03 9.06
C ALA A 5 -9.34 -8.43 8.93
N ARG A 6 -9.51 -7.24 9.53
CA ARG A 6 -10.73 -6.47 9.41
C ARG A 6 -10.47 -5.26 8.52
N ILE A 7 -11.21 -5.18 7.41
CA ILE A 7 -11.11 -4.05 6.51
C ILE A 7 -11.93 -2.90 7.08
N ARG A 8 -11.32 -1.71 7.09
CA ARG A 8 -11.99 -0.53 7.61
C ARG A 8 -13.21 -0.16 6.76
N PRO A 9 -14.27 0.35 7.40
CA PRO A 9 -15.37 0.92 6.64
C PRO A 9 -14.85 1.99 5.70
N TYR A 10 -15.38 2.01 4.49
CA TYR A 10 -15.04 2.98 3.45
C TYR A 10 -13.64 2.85 2.85
N ALA A 11 -12.83 1.85 3.24
CA ALA A 11 -11.51 1.67 2.65
C ALA A 11 -11.59 1.46 1.13
N GLN A 12 -12.52 0.62 0.68
CA GLN A 12 -12.71 0.39 -0.75
C GLN A 12 -13.21 1.65 -1.47
N LYS A 13 -14.08 2.43 -0.82
CA LYS A 13 -14.57 3.68 -1.39
C LYS A 13 -13.46 4.72 -1.52
N LEU A 14 -12.54 4.76 -0.56
CA LEU A 14 -11.40 5.64 -0.62
C LEU A 14 -10.51 5.29 -1.82
N LEU A 15 -10.23 4.01 -2.02
CA LEU A 15 -9.42 3.57 -3.16
C LEU A 15 -10.10 3.93 -4.48
N GLU A 16 -11.39 3.67 -4.59
CA GLU A 16 -12.15 4.00 -5.78
C GLU A 16 -12.12 5.49 -6.08
N TYR A 17 -12.37 6.31 -5.06
CA TYR A 17 -12.36 7.76 -5.22
C TYR A 17 -10.99 8.27 -5.64
N CYS A 18 -9.93 7.84 -4.95
CA CYS A 18 -8.58 8.31 -5.24
C CYS A 18 -8.07 7.83 -6.61
N SER A 19 -8.49 6.64 -7.05
CA SER A 19 -8.04 6.10 -8.33
C SER A 19 -8.46 6.95 -9.52
N SER A 20 -9.49 7.77 -9.36
CA SER A 20 -9.97 8.63 -10.45
C SER A 20 -9.04 9.82 -10.74
N PHE A 21 -8.16 10.18 -9.80
CA PHE A 21 -7.25 11.31 -9.98
C PHE A 21 -5.84 11.07 -9.46
N CYS A 22 -5.56 9.90 -8.90
CA CYS A 22 -4.25 9.56 -8.34
C CYS A 22 -3.79 8.20 -8.82
N GLU A 23 -2.48 8.05 -8.94
CA GLU A 23 -1.85 6.74 -9.00
C GLU A 23 -1.79 6.20 -7.58
N ILE A 24 -2.28 4.97 -7.37
CA ILE A 24 -2.31 4.38 -6.04
C ILE A 24 -1.21 3.32 -5.93
N VAL A 25 -0.37 3.48 -4.92
CA VAL A 25 0.71 2.54 -4.61
C VAL A 25 0.52 2.05 -3.18
N ILE A 26 0.43 0.75 -3.01
CA ILE A 26 0.45 0.12 -1.68
C ILE A 26 1.92 -0.10 -1.33
N PHE A 27 2.34 0.44 -0.19
CA PHE A 27 3.71 0.28 0.29
C PHE A 27 3.65 -0.20 1.73
N THR A 28 4.11 -1.42 1.97
CA THR A 28 3.99 -2.04 3.28
C THR A 28 5.29 -2.73 3.68
N ALA A 29 5.58 -2.75 4.99
CA ALA A 29 6.67 -3.54 5.54
C ALA A 29 6.29 -5.02 5.74
N SER A 30 5.08 -5.40 5.39
CA SER A 30 4.64 -6.80 5.44
C SER A 30 5.22 -7.58 4.26
N VAL A 31 5.28 -8.90 4.42
CA VAL A 31 5.69 -9.79 3.33
C VAL A 31 4.54 -10.02 2.36
N PRO A 32 4.83 -10.37 1.09
CA PRO A 32 3.77 -10.52 0.08
C PRO A 32 2.69 -11.54 0.44
N GLU A 33 3.08 -12.64 1.07
CA GLU A 33 2.15 -13.72 1.41
C GLU A 33 1.03 -13.23 2.32
N TYR A 34 1.33 -12.27 3.18
CA TYR A 34 0.36 -11.66 4.08
C TYR A 34 -0.37 -10.50 3.43
N ALA A 35 0.40 -9.56 2.85
CA ALA A 35 -0.16 -8.31 2.34
C ALA A 35 -1.08 -8.53 1.14
N ASN A 36 -0.76 -9.48 0.26
CA ASN A 36 -1.57 -9.72 -0.94
C ASN A 36 -2.98 -10.19 -0.60
N VAL A 37 -3.15 -10.95 0.47
CA VAL A 37 -4.47 -11.39 0.91
C VAL A 37 -5.35 -10.18 1.22
N ILE A 38 -4.78 -9.21 1.93
CA ILE A 38 -5.53 -8.01 2.34
C ILE A 38 -5.80 -7.09 1.16
N VAL A 39 -4.80 -6.86 0.32
CA VAL A 39 -4.96 -5.97 -0.84
C VAL A 39 -5.92 -6.57 -1.86
N ASP A 40 -5.91 -7.89 -2.03
CA ASP A 40 -6.86 -8.55 -2.92
C ASP A 40 -8.31 -8.38 -2.44
N LEU A 41 -8.53 -8.31 -1.12
CA LEU A 41 -9.85 -8.02 -0.58
C LEU A 41 -10.25 -6.56 -0.80
N LEU A 42 -9.28 -5.64 -0.75
CA LEU A 42 -9.55 -4.21 -0.94
C LEU A 42 -9.79 -3.86 -2.40
N ASP A 43 -9.11 -4.53 -3.31
CA ASP A 43 -9.16 -4.24 -4.75
C ASP A 43 -9.36 -5.54 -5.52
N GLU A 44 -10.54 -6.16 -5.33
CA GLU A 44 -10.85 -7.48 -5.88
C GLU A 44 -10.72 -7.55 -7.40
N LYS A 45 -11.10 -6.48 -8.09
CA LYS A 45 -11.06 -6.42 -9.55
C LYS A 45 -9.74 -5.90 -10.09
N LYS A 46 -8.78 -5.60 -9.21
CA LYS A 46 -7.46 -5.09 -9.59
C LYS A 46 -7.54 -3.84 -10.46
N GLN A 47 -8.44 -2.94 -10.10
CA GLN A 47 -8.72 -1.72 -10.89
C GLN A 47 -8.10 -0.47 -10.30
N PHE A 48 -7.85 -0.44 -8.98
CA PHE A 48 -7.52 0.80 -8.28
C PHE A 48 -6.05 0.93 -7.93
N VAL A 49 -5.42 -0.18 -7.53
CA VAL A 49 -4.03 -0.18 -7.11
C VAL A 49 -3.12 -0.42 -8.30
N SER A 50 -2.21 0.52 -8.55
CA SER A 50 -1.28 0.43 -9.68
C SER A 50 -0.05 -0.41 -9.36
N HIS A 51 0.47 -0.28 -8.14
CA HIS A 51 1.69 -0.99 -7.73
C HIS A 51 1.57 -1.44 -6.28
N ARG A 52 2.23 -2.56 -5.97
CA ARG A 52 2.33 -3.11 -4.62
C ARG A 52 3.80 -3.26 -4.26
N LEU A 53 4.23 -2.58 -3.21
CA LEU A 53 5.59 -2.67 -2.70
C LEU A 53 5.56 -3.28 -1.30
N TYR A 54 6.46 -4.21 -1.06
CA TYR A 54 6.47 -5.01 0.16
C TYR A 54 7.74 -4.73 0.95
N ARG A 55 8.01 -5.59 1.94
CA ARG A 55 9.17 -5.43 2.82
C ARG A 55 10.48 -5.33 2.06
N ASP A 56 10.64 -6.07 0.97
CA ASP A 56 11.85 -6.05 0.16
C ASP A 56 12.12 -4.70 -0.52
N ALA A 57 11.09 -3.87 -0.67
CA ALA A 57 11.24 -2.51 -1.18
C ALA A 57 11.55 -1.49 -0.10
N CYS A 58 11.50 -1.89 1.17
CA CYS A 58 11.88 -1.05 2.29
C CYS A 58 13.39 -1.00 2.46
N THR A 59 13.90 0.09 3.05
CA THR A 59 15.29 0.21 3.45
C THR A 59 15.43 -0.22 4.90
N TYR A 60 16.31 -1.16 5.17
CA TYR A 60 16.53 -1.65 6.53
C TYR A 60 17.61 -0.81 7.20
N VAL A 61 17.24 -0.06 8.24
CA VAL A 61 18.14 0.83 8.95
C VAL A 61 17.93 0.66 10.46
N ASN A 62 19.00 0.30 11.18
CA ASN A 62 19.01 0.19 12.63
C ASN A 62 17.85 -0.67 13.17
N GLY A 63 17.57 -1.80 12.53
CA GLY A 63 16.51 -2.69 12.95
C GLY A 63 15.10 -2.30 12.51
N LEU A 64 14.97 -1.25 11.71
CA LEU A 64 13.68 -0.75 11.24
C LEU A 64 13.58 -0.81 9.72
N TYR A 65 12.39 -1.12 9.24
CA TYR A 65 12.08 -1.05 7.81
C TYR A 65 11.54 0.34 7.50
N VAL A 66 12.31 1.07 6.68
CA VAL A 66 11.98 2.45 6.30
C VAL A 66 11.42 2.47 4.90
N LYS A 67 10.31 3.17 4.71
CA LYS A 67 9.70 3.38 3.41
C LYS A 67 10.25 4.67 2.83
N ASP A 68 11.25 4.54 1.96
CA ASP A 68 11.89 5.71 1.35
C ASP A 68 11.10 6.14 0.11
N LEU A 69 10.27 7.15 0.26
CA LEU A 69 9.39 7.63 -0.81
C LEU A 69 10.16 8.27 -1.95
N SER A 70 11.38 8.74 -1.71
CA SER A 70 12.20 9.35 -2.76
C SER A 70 12.59 8.35 -3.85
N ARG A 71 12.51 7.05 -3.56
CA ARG A 71 12.88 5.98 -4.49
C ARG A 71 11.73 5.53 -5.38
N LEU A 72 10.55 6.13 -5.23
CA LEU A 72 9.37 5.75 -6.03
C LEU A 72 9.44 6.27 -7.46
N GLY A 73 10.37 7.18 -7.77
CA GLY A 73 10.47 7.76 -9.10
C GLY A 73 9.39 8.79 -9.39
N ARG A 74 8.77 9.34 -8.35
CA ARG A 74 7.77 10.40 -8.45
C ARG A 74 8.29 11.64 -7.75
N ASP A 75 7.84 12.81 -8.22
CA ASP A 75 8.17 14.07 -7.58
C ASP A 75 7.51 14.12 -6.20
N LEU A 76 8.30 14.35 -5.15
CA LEU A 76 7.81 14.34 -3.78
C LEU A 76 6.76 15.43 -3.54
N VAL A 77 6.81 16.55 -4.26
CA VAL A 77 5.79 17.61 -4.12
C VAL A 77 4.41 17.14 -4.55
N ASN A 78 4.34 16.11 -5.40
CA ASN A 78 3.08 15.58 -5.91
C ASN A 78 2.64 14.31 -5.18
N LEU A 79 3.33 13.94 -4.10
CA LEU A 79 2.97 12.76 -3.31
C LEU A 79 2.01 13.13 -2.18
N LEU A 80 0.92 12.39 -2.10
CA LEU A 80 0.03 12.42 -0.95
C LEU A 80 0.12 11.08 -0.26
N MET A 81 0.53 11.09 1.01
CA MET A 81 0.68 9.86 1.78
C MET A 81 -0.46 9.72 2.77
N TYR A 82 -1.10 8.56 2.75
CA TYR A 82 -2.08 8.18 3.75
C TYR A 82 -1.54 6.98 4.49
N ALA A 83 -1.20 7.15 5.76
CA ALA A 83 -0.67 6.11 6.60
C ALA A 83 -1.65 5.77 7.71
N TYR A 84 -1.72 4.48 8.03
CA TYR A 84 -2.61 4.01 9.06
C TYR A 84 -1.91 2.93 9.92
N TYR A 85 -2.02 3.08 11.19
CA TYR A 85 -1.47 2.16 12.18
C TYR A 85 -2.56 1.39 12.90
#